data_b72aeb2014d1f84f41de6fb95ef4ccd0
#
_entry.id   b72aeb2014d1f84f41de6fb95ef4ccd0
#
_cell.length_a   1.000
_cell.length_b   1.000
_cell.length_c   1.000
_cell.angle_alpha   90.00
_cell.angle_beta   90.00
_cell.angle_gamma   90.00
#
_symmetry.space_group_name_H-M   'P 1'
#
loop_
_entity.id
_entity.type
_entity.pdbx_description
1 polymer ?
#
loop_
_entity_poly.entity_id
_entity_poly.type
_entity_poly.pdbx_seq_one_letter_code
_entity_poly.pdbx_strand_id
1 'polypeptide(L)'
;MFKKYLTNERGMSLLMVLLLMTVLTVLGMGVMSIVINNTKTTSSERDNQSAYYIAEAGITKQMKAAEDAARKLYPLQSTAPAFYTNLESQIVKTINLTDFATSFGEKPSAKVTIAKVSGENPRRYKITSVGTIGKRTKQLEKTFTISWEMKGGLPLNKDLAVYTDTTISLSGGAHMKGNMGTNSKAASTIQFDGGAGIDGNIYVPKGSENIAIYKPDYMKVPQPQPFKEQAQFQLPPFPSYPSYPLHPNVTVGNEYNRYNVINNGVLQVDNYLAADYELKLNSNTAFKEIKMGSNYTLYINVGSTDKAIVVDHLNVQNGHIILKGTGKLTIYVKNEISMGSGSTVNNDSDIKRLNIYLAKSTASSSVKLGGNQKIFGSLYAENADIEMNGSGGFQGHIFTGGKNVTITGGARAYSTLIYAPNSTFQVLGGGTVKGMVVSKSFEGAGGADVIYESINLNDVPFAPGGSTEIPDGLITSDPVREK
;
A
#
# COMPACT_ATOMS: atom_id res chain seq x y z
N MET A 1 88.55 -2.18 73.69
CA MET A 1 87.47 -2.75 74.55
C MET A 1 86.12 -2.70 73.76
N PHE A 2 86.08 -3.17 72.54
CA PHE A 2 84.84 -3.15 71.74
C PHE A 2 84.66 -4.43 70.90
N LYS A 3 85.15 -5.56 71.30
CA LYS A 3 85.11 -6.80 70.49
C LYS A 3 84.31 -7.95 71.17
N LYS A 4 83.43 -7.67 72.15
CA LYS A 4 82.81 -8.73 72.95
C LYS A 4 81.27 -8.65 73.00
N TYR A 5 80.64 -7.84 72.08
CA TYR A 5 79.18 -7.69 72.02
C TYR A 5 78.46 -8.21 70.74
N LEU A 6 79.25 -8.86 69.87
CA LEU A 6 78.74 -9.37 68.60
C LEU A 6 78.55 -10.87 68.48
N THR A 7 78.57 -11.61 69.66
CA THR A 7 78.46 -13.10 69.62
C THR A 7 77.21 -13.61 70.43
N ASN A 8 76.19 -12.87 70.51
CA ASN A 8 74.90 -13.41 71.03
C ASN A 8 73.96 -13.64 69.86
N GLU A 9 74.19 -14.63 69.03
CA GLU A 9 73.33 -15.01 67.88
C GLU A 9 71.96 -15.55 68.26
N ARG A 10 71.72 -15.87 69.54
CA ARG A 10 70.47 -16.46 69.98
C ARG A 10 69.26 -15.50 70.01
N GLY A 11 69.43 -14.21 69.96
CA GLY A 11 68.34 -13.21 69.88
C GLY A 11 68.06 -12.72 68.44
N MET A 12 69.04 -12.79 67.57
CA MET A 12 69.01 -12.28 66.15
C MET A 12 68.15 -13.21 65.26
N SER A 13 68.19 -14.50 65.48
CA SER A 13 67.38 -15.48 64.71
C SER A 13 65.88 -15.32 64.94
N LEU A 14 65.48 -15.06 66.21
CA LEU A 14 64.08 -14.78 66.54
C LEU A 14 63.58 -13.51 65.92
N LEU A 15 64.38 -12.44 65.91
CA LEU A 15 64.08 -11.14 65.30
C LEU A 15 64.00 -11.25 63.78
N MET A 16 64.88 -12.05 63.17
CA MET A 16 64.89 -12.29 61.73
C MET A 16 63.66 -13.13 61.30
N VAL A 17 63.28 -14.14 62.07
CA VAL A 17 62.05 -14.93 61.81
C VAL A 17 60.81 -14.06 61.97
N LEU A 18 60.76 -13.17 62.97
CA LEU A 18 59.63 -12.27 63.18
C LEU A 18 59.51 -11.24 62.09
N LEU A 19 60.67 -10.72 61.62
CA LEU A 19 60.75 -9.81 60.48
C LEU A 19 60.33 -10.50 59.16
N LEU A 20 60.81 -11.73 58.97
CA LEU A 20 60.41 -12.56 57.80
C LEU A 20 58.89 -12.88 57.83
N MET A 21 58.33 -13.21 58.98
CA MET A 21 56.91 -13.43 59.17
C MET A 21 56.08 -12.16 58.91
N THR A 22 56.55 -11.01 59.37
CA THR A 22 55.85 -9.75 59.10
C THR A 22 55.85 -9.40 57.62
N VAL A 23 57.03 -9.55 56.95
CA VAL A 23 57.14 -9.34 55.51
C VAL A 23 56.27 -10.31 54.70
N LEU A 24 56.25 -11.59 55.07
CA LEU A 24 55.39 -12.60 54.44
C LEU A 24 53.90 -12.29 54.66
N THR A 25 53.55 -11.83 55.87
CA THR A 25 52.15 -11.44 56.18
C THR A 25 51.71 -10.23 55.37
N VAL A 26 52.55 -9.19 55.24
CA VAL A 26 52.28 -7.99 54.42
C VAL A 26 52.19 -8.36 52.93
N LEU A 27 53.10 -9.19 52.43
CA LEU A 27 53.04 -9.71 51.08
C LEU A 27 51.80 -10.54 50.82
N GLY A 28 51.42 -11.42 51.78
CA GLY A 28 50.21 -12.24 51.72
C GLY A 28 48.93 -11.36 51.70
N MET A 29 48.84 -10.30 52.51
CA MET A 29 47.75 -9.34 52.47
C MET A 29 47.69 -8.57 51.13
N GLY A 30 48.87 -8.19 50.56
CA GLY A 30 48.95 -7.56 49.27
C GLY A 30 48.43 -8.46 48.14
N VAL A 31 48.88 -9.71 48.08
CA VAL A 31 48.41 -10.71 47.12
C VAL A 31 46.91 -10.99 47.30
N MET A 32 46.44 -11.15 48.55
CA MET A 32 45.03 -11.38 48.82
C MET A 32 44.13 -10.19 48.42
N SER A 33 44.60 -8.95 48.58
CA SER A 33 43.90 -7.74 48.12
C SER A 33 43.75 -7.71 46.59
N ILE A 34 44.81 -8.10 45.85
CA ILE A 34 44.80 -8.19 44.37
C ILE A 34 43.79 -9.29 43.96
N VAL A 35 43.83 -10.47 44.57
CA VAL A 35 42.92 -11.58 44.24
C VAL A 35 41.46 -11.20 44.51
N ILE A 36 41.18 -10.58 45.66
CA ILE A 36 39.80 -10.12 45.98
C ILE A 36 39.34 -9.08 45.01
N ASN A 37 40.20 -8.13 44.61
CA ASN A 37 39.83 -7.10 43.65
C ASN A 37 39.58 -7.68 42.25
N ASN A 38 40.46 -8.57 41.80
CA ASN A 38 40.28 -9.29 40.52
C ASN A 38 39.02 -10.14 40.54
N THR A 39 38.71 -10.85 41.61
CA THR A 39 37.48 -11.63 41.73
C THR A 39 36.23 -10.77 41.71
N LYS A 40 36.23 -9.59 42.36
CA LYS A 40 35.17 -8.63 42.33
C LYS A 40 34.99 -8.03 40.91
N THR A 41 36.08 -7.70 40.25
CA THR A 41 36.06 -7.15 38.88
C THR A 41 35.51 -8.19 37.93
N THR A 42 36.02 -9.42 37.95
CA THR A 42 35.56 -10.52 37.11
C THR A 42 34.08 -10.86 37.34
N SER A 43 33.62 -10.88 38.61
CA SER A 43 32.22 -11.09 38.94
C SER A 43 31.35 -9.96 38.43
N SER A 44 31.80 -8.71 38.59
CA SER A 44 31.09 -7.54 38.08
C SER A 44 30.94 -7.53 36.55
N GLU A 45 32.02 -7.92 35.85
CA GLU A 45 32.00 -7.99 34.37
C GLU A 45 31.08 -9.11 33.87
N ARG A 46 31.16 -10.29 34.53
CA ARG A 46 30.25 -11.40 34.24
C ARG A 46 28.78 -10.99 34.46
N ASP A 47 28.47 -10.29 35.54
CA ASP A 47 27.10 -9.87 35.82
C ASP A 47 26.62 -8.79 34.85
N ASN A 48 27.50 -7.91 34.42
CA ASN A 48 27.22 -6.95 33.33
C ASN A 48 26.90 -7.64 31.98
N GLN A 49 27.72 -8.64 31.62
CA GLN A 49 27.47 -9.43 30.41
C GLN A 49 26.17 -10.25 30.54
N SER A 50 25.91 -10.81 31.71
CA SER A 50 24.66 -11.53 31.98
C SER A 50 23.45 -10.61 31.86
N ALA A 51 23.51 -9.40 32.43
CA ALA A 51 22.42 -8.41 32.30
C ALA A 51 22.17 -8.02 30.83
N TYR A 52 23.26 -7.91 30.01
CA TYR A 52 23.15 -7.66 28.58
C TYR A 52 22.40 -8.81 27.88
N TYR A 53 22.82 -10.06 28.06
CA TYR A 53 22.17 -11.22 27.44
C TYR A 53 20.73 -11.43 27.90
N ILE A 54 20.41 -11.09 29.16
CA ILE A 54 19.04 -11.12 29.67
C ILE A 54 18.18 -10.06 28.94
N ALA A 55 18.71 -8.86 28.73
CA ALA A 55 18.03 -7.82 27.98
C ALA A 55 17.82 -8.23 26.53
N GLU A 56 18.84 -8.82 25.89
CA GLU A 56 18.78 -9.30 24.51
C GLU A 56 17.77 -10.45 24.35
N ALA A 57 17.75 -11.40 25.29
CA ALA A 57 16.75 -12.46 25.34
C ALA A 57 15.33 -11.91 25.47
N GLY A 58 15.15 -10.84 26.25
CA GLY A 58 13.90 -10.11 26.36
C GLY A 58 13.45 -9.52 25.02
N ILE A 59 14.35 -8.85 24.28
CA ILE A 59 14.09 -8.34 22.93
C ILE A 59 13.69 -9.48 21.99
N THR A 60 14.48 -10.55 21.95
CA THR A 60 14.28 -11.68 21.05
C THR A 60 12.93 -12.34 21.28
N LYS A 61 12.56 -12.60 22.56
CA LYS A 61 11.29 -13.20 22.94
C LYS A 61 10.10 -12.33 22.53
N GLN A 62 10.17 -11.00 22.76
CA GLN A 62 9.09 -10.09 22.41
C GLN A 62 9.03 -9.80 20.91
N MET A 63 10.16 -9.77 20.22
CA MET A 63 10.20 -9.65 18.76
C MET A 63 9.50 -10.84 18.10
N LYS A 64 9.81 -12.07 18.56
CA LYS A 64 9.13 -13.27 18.08
C LYS A 64 7.62 -13.24 18.39
N ALA A 65 7.22 -12.82 19.57
CA ALA A 65 5.81 -12.70 19.93
C ALA A 65 5.08 -11.66 19.04
N ALA A 66 5.74 -10.55 18.71
CA ALA A 66 5.19 -9.55 17.79
C ALA A 66 5.08 -10.10 16.36
N GLU A 67 6.07 -10.86 15.91
CA GLU A 67 6.03 -11.52 14.62
C GLU A 67 4.91 -12.56 14.54
N ASP A 68 4.80 -13.43 15.52
CA ASP A 68 3.77 -14.48 15.57
C ASP A 68 2.36 -13.84 15.62
N ALA A 69 2.17 -12.76 16.39
CA ALA A 69 0.92 -12.01 16.43
C ALA A 69 0.58 -11.37 15.09
N ALA A 70 1.56 -10.73 14.46
CA ALA A 70 1.38 -10.10 13.13
C ALA A 70 1.05 -11.14 12.07
N ARG A 71 1.78 -12.26 12.01
CA ARG A 71 1.53 -13.36 11.07
C ARG A 71 0.16 -14.01 11.28
N LYS A 72 -0.27 -14.16 12.52
CA LYS A 72 -1.59 -14.71 12.86
C LYS A 72 -2.73 -13.76 12.47
N LEU A 73 -2.57 -12.46 12.73
CA LEU A 73 -3.58 -11.45 12.43
C LEU A 73 -3.62 -11.07 10.95
N TYR A 74 -2.48 -11.13 10.27
CA TYR A 74 -2.37 -10.77 8.85
C TYR A 74 -3.43 -11.47 7.99
N PRO A 75 -3.70 -12.80 8.05
CA PRO A 75 -4.78 -13.45 7.33
C PRO A 75 -6.19 -13.06 7.76
N LEU A 76 -6.41 -12.50 8.89
CA LEU A 76 -7.75 -12.29 9.45
C LEU A 76 -8.29 -10.86 9.25
N GLN A 77 -7.44 -9.92 8.84
CA GLN A 77 -7.84 -8.52 8.73
C GLN A 77 -7.89 -8.09 7.26
N SER A 78 -8.92 -7.35 6.90
CA SER A 78 -9.15 -6.85 5.54
C SER A 78 -8.66 -5.41 5.32
N THR A 79 -8.31 -4.70 6.39
CA THR A 79 -7.85 -3.30 6.31
C THR A 79 -6.64 -3.03 7.21
N ALA A 80 -5.75 -2.13 6.82
CA ALA A 80 -4.62 -1.72 7.63
C ALA A 80 -5.01 -1.17 9.01
N PRO A 81 -6.02 -0.27 9.16
CA PRO A 81 -6.44 0.19 10.47
C PRO A 81 -6.90 -0.93 11.40
N ALA A 82 -7.72 -1.87 10.91
CA ALA A 82 -8.18 -3.01 11.71
C ALA A 82 -7.02 -3.93 12.11
N PHE A 83 -6.09 -4.19 11.18
CA PHE A 83 -4.90 -4.98 11.47
C PHE A 83 -4.06 -4.36 12.57
N TYR A 84 -3.72 -3.08 12.47
CA TYR A 84 -2.89 -2.41 13.47
C TYR A 84 -3.59 -2.24 14.81
N THR A 85 -4.89 -1.95 14.84
CA THR A 85 -5.64 -1.87 16.10
C THR A 85 -5.61 -3.19 16.85
N ASN A 86 -5.87 -4.31 16.17
CA ASN A 86 -5.84 -5.63 16.78
C ASN A 86 -4.42 -6.08 17.14
N LEU A 87 -3.42 -5.73 16.36
CA LEU A 87 -2.03 -6.03 16.64
C LEU A 87 -1.53 -5.25 17.86
N GLU A 88 -1.76 -3.95 17.91
CA GLU A 88 -1.32 -3.10 19.02
C GLU A 88 -1.93 -3.49 20.35
N SER A 89 -3.18 -3.94 20.37
CA SER A 89 -3.81 -4.48 21.58
C SER A 89 -3.07 -5.70 22.15
N GLN A 90 -2.35 -6.44 21.31
CA GLN A 90 -1.60 -7.63 21.72
C GLN A 90 -0.15 -7.34 22.07
N ILE A 91 0.52 -6.44 21.33
CA ILE A 91 1.97 -6.24 21.43
C ILE A 91 2.39 -4.95 22.17
N VAL A 92 1.59 -3.87 22.13
CA VAL A 92 1.94 -2.57 22.74
C VAL A 92 1.65 -2.64 24.24
N LYS A 93 2.62 -3.16 25.00
CA LYS A 93 2.53 -3.33 26.44
C LYS A 93 3.90 -3.48 27.07
N THR A 94 3.93 -3.38 28.41
CA THR A 94 5.11 -3.71 29.21
C THR A 94 4.93 -5.09 29.85
N ILE A 95 5.95 -5.93 29.73
CA ILE A 95 5.95 -7.30 30.24
C ILE A 95 7.19 -7.50 31.07
N ASN A 96 7.04 -8.19 32.21
CA ASN A 96 8.15 -8.65 33.04
C ASN A 96 8.39 -10.14 32.78
N LEU A 97 9.58 -10.50 32.32
CA LEU A 97 10.03 -11.86 32.09
C LEU A 97 10.88 -12.29 33.27
N THR A 98 10.49 -13.38 33.94
CA THR A 98 11.16 -13.92 35.13
C THR A 98 11.49 -15.39 34.98
N ASP A 99 11.23 -15.98 33.82
CA ASP A 99 11.42 -17.41 33.51
C ASP A 99 12.86 -17.70 33.00
N PHE A 100 13.83 -17.01 33.59
CA PHE A 100 15.25 -17.29 33.35
C PHE A 100 15.79 -18.29 34.41
N ALA A 101 16.74 -19.11 33.98
CA ALA A 101 17.43 -19.99 34.93
C ALA A 101 18.20 -19.15 35.94
N THR A 102 18.18 -19.61 37.22
CA THR A 102 18.99 -18.99 38.26
C THR A 102 20.48 -19.06 37.86
N SER A 103 21.17 -17.94 37.94
CA SER A 103 22.57 -17.82 37.57
C SER A 103 23.35 -17.30 38.79
N PHE A 104 24.33 -18.07 39.29
CA PHE A 104 25.17 -17.72 40.43
C PHE A 104 24.40 -17.28 41.71
N GLY A 105 23.25 -17.94 42.00
CA GLY A 105 22.42 -17.64 43.14
C GLY A 105 21.43 -16.49 42.96
N GLU A 106 21.50 -15.76 41.85
CA GLU A 106 20.63 -14.63 41.52
C GLU A 106 19.52 -15.06 40.53
N LYS A 107 18.34 -14.47 40.67
CA LYS A 107 17.22 -14.67 39.75
C LYS A 107 17.21 -13.55 38.69
N PRO A 108 17.51 -13.85 37.42
CA PRO A 108 17.46 -12.87 36.38
C PRO A 108 16.03 -12.43 36.03
N SER A 109 15.87 -11.20 35.54
CA SER A 109 14.59 -10.71 35.02
C SER A 109 14.83 -9.72 33.89
N ALA A 110 13.84 -9.61 32.97
CA ALA A 110 13.84 -8.59 31.91
C ALA A 110 12.50 -7.86 31.94
N LYS A 111 12.55 -6.53 32.01
CA LYS A 111 11.38 -5.66 31.79
C LYS A 111 11.41 -5.21 30.35
N VAL A 112 10.42 -5.65 29.56
CA VAL A 112 10.36 -5.36 28.11
C VAL A 112 9.13 -4.54 27.80
N THR A 113 9.33 -3.44 27.06
CA THR A 113 8.26 -2.54 26.62
C THR A 113 8.28 -2.43 25.10
N ILE A 114 7.12 -2.60 24.47
CA ILE A 114 6.92 -2.27 23.06
C ILE A 114 6.05 -1.02 22.96
N ALA A 115 6.51 -0.04 22.18
CA ALA A 115 5.78 1.20 21.94
C ALA A 115 5.73 1.52 20.45
N LYS A 116 4.64 2.13 19.97
CA LYS A 116 4.51 2.74 18.65
C LYS A 116 5.41 3.96 18.58
N VAL A 117 6.16 4.13 17.48
CA VAL A 117 7.03 5.28 17.24
C VAL A 117 6.43 6.20 16.21
N SER A 118 6.09 5.68 15.03
CA SER A 118 5.62 6.51 13.90
C SER A 118 4.94 5.66 12.82
N GLY A 119 4.36 6.36 11.83
CA GLY A 119 3.79 5.78 10.62
C GLY A 119 2.34 5.29 10.79
N GLU A 120 1.58 5.34 9.70
CA GLU A 120 0.25 4.75 9.61
C GLU A 120 0.32 3.36 8.96
N ASN A 121 0.99 3.26 7.83
CA ASN A 121 1.33 2.01 7.15
C ASN A 121 2.45 2.29 6.12
N PRO A 122 3.66 1.71 6.29
CA PRO A 122 4.09 0.84 7.39
C PRO A 122 4.19 1.55 8.74
N ARG A 123 4.02 0.77 9.83
CA ARG A 123 4.15 1.27 11.22
C ARG A 123 5.47 0.86 11.84
N ARG A 124 6.08 1.81 12.53
CA ARG A 124 7.35 1.62 13.23
C ARG A 124 7.14 1.52 14.74
N TYR A 125 7.76 0.50 15.32
CA TYR A 125 7.72 0.20 16.74
C TYR A 125 9.12 0.15 17.32
N LYS A 126 9.22 0.37 18.64
CA LYS A 126 10.45 0.24 19.40
C LYS A 126 10.25 -0.73 20.56
N ILE A 127 11.15 -1.70 20.68
CA ILE A 127 11.29 -2.57 21.84
C ILE A 127 12.40 -2.01 22.71
N THR A 128 12.12 -1.79 23.96
CA THR A 128 13.10 -1.46 25.00
C THR A 128 13.10 -2.60 26.03
N SER A 129 14.26 -3.18 26.28
CA SER A 129 14.41 -4.25 27.27
C SER A 129 15.46 -3.87 28.31
N VAL A 130 15.10 -3.99 29.56
CA VAL A 130 16.00 -3.78 30.71
C VAL A 130 16.21 -5.14 31.38
N GLY A 131 17.39 -5.73 31.14
CA GLY A 131 17.83 -6.96 31.78
C GLY A 131 18.44 -6.67 33.17
N THR A 132 18.07 -7.45 34.17
CA THR A 132 18.54 -7.28 35.54
C THR A 132 19.02 -8.61 36.10
N ILE A 133 20.18 -8.59 36.77
CA ILE A 133 20.70 -9.68 37.57
C ILE A 133 21.38 -9.09 38.82
N GLY A 134 20.97 -9.50 40.02
CA GLY A 134 21.44 -8.91 41.27
C GLY A 134 21.26 -7.38 41.27
N LYS A 135 22.38 -6.65 41.34
CA LYS A 135 22.41 -5.18 41.31
C LYS A 135 22.73 -4.60 39.93
N ARG A 136 22.94 -5.43 38.92
CA ARG A 136 23.33 -4.97 37.57
C ARG A 136 22.16 -4.93 36.65
N THR A 137 22.11 -3.88 35.85
CA THR A 137 21.10 -3.65 34.81
C THR A 137 21.76 -3.21 33.49
N LYS A 138 21.21 -3.70 32.38
CA LYS A 138 21.55 -3.24 31.05
C LYS A 138 20.28 -2.97 30.26
N GLN A 139 20.28 -1.88 29.50
CA GLN A 139 19.17 -1.51 28.64
C GLN A 139 19.56 -1.65 27.17
N LEU A 140 18.74 -2.39 26.44
CA LEU A 140 18.87 -2.53 24.99
C LEU A 140 17.61 -2.05 24.29
N GLU A 141 17.78 -1.55 23.07
CA GLU A 141 16.69 -1.11 22.23
C GLU A 141 16.78 -1.76 20.83
N LYS A 142 15.64 -2.07 20.25
CA LYS A 142 15.52 -2.51 18.87
C LYS A 142 14.30 -1.87 18.24
N THR A 143 14.46 -1.35 17.02
CA THR A 143 13.35 -0.84 16.23
C THR A 143 12.95 -1.86 15.18
N PHE A 144 11.66 -1.99 14.92
CA PHE A 144 11.14 -2.82 13.86
C PHE A 144 9.95 -2.14 13.18
N THR A 145 9.72 -2.51 11.94
CA THR A 145 8.65 -1.97 11.11
C THR A 145 7.77 -3.10 10.64
N ILE A 146 6.46 -2.91 10.72
CA ILE A 146 5.46 -3.85 10.20
C ILE A 146 4.75 -3.17 9.04
N SER A 147 4.70 -3.85 7.89
CA SER A 147 4.00 -3.41 6.70
C SER A 147 2.79 -4.30 6.46
N TRP A 148 1.59 -3.71 6.46
CA TRP A 148 0.39 -4.44 6.06
C TRP A 148 0.08 -4.14 4.60
N GLU A 149 -0.09 -5.17 3.81
CA GLU A 149 -0.53 -5.05 2.43
C GLU A 149 -1.92 -5.64 2.29
N MET A 150 -2.74 -5.04 1.43
CA MET A 150 -4.07 -5.58 1.16
C MET A 150 -3.91 -6.97 0.57
N LYS A 151 -4.58 -7.93 1.18
CA LYS A 151 -4.51 -9.32 0.74
C LYS A 151 -5.23 -9.51 -0.57
N GLY A 152 -4.58 -10.34 -1.33
CA GLY A 152 -5.14 -11.20 -2.32
C GLY A 152 -6.36 -10.72 -3.04
N GLY A 153 -6.21 -9.72 -3.88
CA GLY A 153 -7.30 -9.24 -4.72
C GLY A 153 -8.26 -8.30 -4.00
N LEU A 154 -8.97 -7.55 -4.79
CA LEU A 154 -10.09 -6.76 -4.32
C LEU A 154 -11.13 -7.69 -3.67
N PRO A 155 -11.77 -7.29 -2.57
CA PRO A 155 -12.80 -8.10 -1.91
C PRO A 155 -14.08 -8.10 -2.77
N LEU A 156 -13.98 -8.70 -3.94
CA LEU A 156 -15.07 -8.75 -4.92
C LEU A 156 -15.79 -10.09 -4.83
N ASN A 157 -17.10 -10.03 -4.70
CA ASN A 157 -17.93 -11.15 -5.08
C ASN A 157 -17.91 -11.23 -6.62
N LYS A 158 -17.21 -12.23 -7.17
CA LYS A 158 -16.85 -12.31 -8.59
C LYS A 158 -18.06 -12.44 -9.53
N ASP A 159 -19.26 -12.65 -8.99
CA ASP A 159 -20.45 -12.93 -9.79
C ASP A 159 -21.43 -11.74 -9.83
N LEU A 160 -21.04 -10.56 -9.34
CA LEU A 160 -21.89 -9.37 -9.29
C LEU A 160 -21.55 -8.39 -10.42
N ALA A 161 -22.57 -8.01 -11.21
CA ALA A 161 -22.48 -6.89 -12.15
C ALA A 161 -22.35 -5.55 -11.41
N VAL A 162 -23.14 -5.40 -10.32
CA VAL A 162 -23.13 -4.21 -9.46
C VAL A 162 -23.08 -4.63 -8.00
N TYR A 163 -22.13 -4.06 -7.25
CA TYR A 163 -22.05 -4.21 -5.80
C TYR A 163 -21.92 -2.84 -5.14
N THR A 164 -22.87 -2.49 -4.26
CA THR A 164 -22.88 -1.19 -3.59
C THR A 164 -22.75 -1.31 -2.08
N ASP A 165 -22.29 -0.24 -1.47
CA ASP A 165 -22.30 -0.13 -0.01
C ASP A 165 -23.67 0.33 0.53
N THR A 166 -24.43 1.11 -0.25
CA THR A 166 -25.72 1.67 0.17
C THR A 166 -26.87 1.28 -0.76
N THR A 167 -27.23 2.11 -1.72
CA THR A 167 -28.48 1.97 -2.49
C THR A 167 -28.21 1.55 -3.94
N ILE A 168 -29.18 0.84 -4.52
CA ILE A 168 -29.29 0.57 -5.95
C ILE A 168 -30.66 1.07 -6.41
N SER A 169 -30.70 1.93 -7.43
CA SER A 169 -31.93 2.41 -8.05
C SER A 169 -31.91 2.11 -9.55
N LEU A 170 -32.94 1.47 -10.05
CA LEU A 170 -33.14 1.21 -11.47
C LEU A 170 -34.49 1.77 -11.89
N SER A 171 -34.52 2.64 -12.91
CA SER A 171 -35.73 3.30 -13.37
C SER A 171 -35.82 3.42 -14.89
N GLY A 172 -37.02 3.73 -15.39
CA GLY A 172 -37.26 3.86 -16.81
C GLY A 172 -37.09 2.51 -17.53
N GLY A 173 -36.24 2.46 -18.53
CA GLY A 173 -35.91 1.25 -19.28
C GLY A 173 -34.53 0.65 -18.90
N ALA A 174 -34.00 1.01 -17.74
CA ALA A 174 -32.69 0.51 -17.31
C ALA A 174 -32.73 -1.01 -17.08
N HIS A 175 -31.71 -1.70 -17.61
CA HIS A 175 -31.64 -3.14 -17.54
C HIS A 175 -30.30 -3.64 -17.04
N MET A 176 -30.35 -4.59 -16.09
CA MET A 176 -29.15 -5.24 -15.55
C MET A 176 -29.12 -6.71 -15.95
N LYS A 177 -28.07 -7.11 -16.69
CA LYS A 177 -27.80 -8.50 -17.07
C LYS A 177 -26.67 -9.02 -16.21
N GLY A 178 -27.03 -9.67 -15.11
CA GLY A 178 -26.12 -10.18 -14.10
C GLY A 178 -26.65 -9.95 -12.68
N ASN A 179 -25.96 -10.50 -11.71
CA ASN A 179 -26.35 -10.37 -10.31
C ASN A 179 -26.05 -8.98 -9.77
N MET A 180 -26.82 -8.52 -8.79
CA MET A 180 -26.53 -7.31 -8.05
C MET A 180 -26.56 -7.55 -6.54
N GLY A 181 -25.91 -6.66 -5.79
CA GLY A 181 -25.96 -6.73 -4.33
C GLY A 181 -25.62 -5.43 -3.63
N THR A 182 -26.04 -5.34 -2.37
CA THR A 182 -25.72 -4.20 -1.50
C THR A 182 -25.36 -4.64 -0.09
N ASN A 183 -24.46 -3.91 0.57
CA ASN A 183 -24.13 -4.08 1.98
C ASN A 183 -25.17 -3.49 2.93
N SER A 184 -26.12 -2.69 2.41
CA SER A 184 -27.10 -1.97 3.22
C SER A 184 -28.14 -2.93 3.82
N LYS A 185 -28.44 -2.75 5.11
CA LYS A 185 -29.52 -3.41 5.83
C LYS A 185 -30.82 -2.59 5.87
N ALA A 186 -30.82 -1.40 5.27
CA ALA A 186 -31.95 -0.50 5.30
C ALA A 186 -33.11 -1.05 4.47
N ALA A 187 -34.34 -0.70 4.85
CA ALA A 187 -35.52 -0.96 4.03
C ALA A 187 -35.43 -0.16 2.72
N SER A 188 -36.01 -0.73 1.64
CA SER A 188 -36.10 -0.08 0.32
C SER A 188 -34.74 0.38 -0.25
N THR A 189 -33.68 -0.35 0.09
CA THR A 189 -32.31 -0.04 -0.36
C THR A 189 -32.10 -0.36 -1.84
N ILE A 190 -32.91 -1.25 -2.41
CA ILE A 190 -32.96 -1.57 -3.83
C ILE A 190 -34.32 -1.14 -4.38
N GLN A 191 -34.29 -0.23 -5.35
CA GLN A 191 -35.49 0.39 -5.87
C GLN A 191 -35.64 0.09 -7.36
N PHE A 192 -36.84 -0.32 -7.77
CA PHE A 192 -37.23 -0.50 -9.16
C PHE A 192 -38.41 0.37 -9.49
N ASP A 193 -38.39 1.03 -10.66
CA ASP A 193 -39.50 1.81 -11.17
C ASP A 193 -39.58 1.77 -12.70
N GLY A 194 -40.74 2.10 -13.25
CA GLY A 194 -41.01 2.14 -14.70
C GLY A 194 -40.90 0.77 -15.37
N GLY A 195 -40.08 0.65 -16.38
CA GLY A 195 -39.81 -0.59 -17.12
C GLY A 195 -38.46 -1.23 -16.78
N ALA A 196 -37.84 -0.84 -15.67
CA ALA A 196 -36.52 -1.36 -15.27
C ALA A 196 -36.60 -2.85 -14.95
N GLY A 197 -35.46 -3.55 -15.21
CA GLY A 197 -35.42 -4.99 -15.01
C GLY A 197 -34.03 -5.51 -14.66
N ILE A 198 -34.02 -6.77 -14.21
CA ILE A 198 -32.81 -7.52 -13.91
C ILE A 198 -32.92 -8.96 -14.42
N ASP A 199 -31.89 -9.42 -15.14
CA ASP A 199 -31.65 -10.81 -15.48
C ASP A 199 -30.52 -11.35 -14.58
N GLY A 200 -30.84 -11.73 -13.35
CA GLY A 200 -29.88 -12.20 -12.37
C GLY A 200 -30.47 -12.27 -10.96
N ASN A 201 -29.65 -12.59 -9.98
CA ASN A 201 -30.03 -12.67 -8.58
C ASN A 201 -29.74 -11.36 -7.86
N ILE A 202 -30.48 -11.12 -6.79
CA ILE A 202 -30.30 -9.97 -5.89
C ILE A 202 -29.76 -10.49 -4.57
N TYR A 203 -28.68 -9.89 -4.08
CA TYR A 203 -28.05 -10.27 -2.82
C TYR A 203 -28.06 -9.11 -1.82
N VAL A 204 -28.46 -9.43 -0.58
CA VAL A 204 -28.56 -8.46 0.53
C VAL A 204 -27.98 -9.07 1.81
N PRO A 205 -27.68 -8.28 2.83
CA PRO A 205 -27.32 -8.81 4.14
C PRO A 205 -28.40 -9.71 4.73
N LYS A 206 -27.97 -10.79 5.39
CA LYS A 206 -28.88 -11.71 6.07
C LYS A 206 -29.83 -10.97 7.01
N GLY A 207 -31.13 -11.26 6.88
CA GLY A 207 -32.22 -10.64 7.64
C GLY A 207 -32.84 -9.39 6.98
N SER A 208 -32.32 -8.97 5.83
CA SER A 208 -32.87 -7.84 5.05
C SER A 208 -33.68 -8.29 3.82
N GLU A 209 -33.81 -9.58 3.58
CA GLU A 209 -34.36 -10.17 2.33
C GLU A 209 -35.80 -9.70 2.05
N ASN A 210 -36.59 -9.50 3.09
CA ASN A 210 -38.00 -9.13 2.96
C ASN A 210 -38.25 -7.61 2.95
N ILE A 211 -37.24 -6.78 3.26
CA ILE A 211 -37.42 -5.32 3.40
C ILE A 211 -36.60 -4.53 2.37
N ALA A 212 -35.63 -5.18 1.73
CA ALA A 212 -34.63 -4.49 0.89
C ALA A 212 -35.21 -3.92 -0.40
N ILE A 213 -36.24 -4.51 -0.98
CA ILE A 213 -36.79 -4.13 -2.27
C ILE A 213 -38.01 -3.19 -2.11
N TYR A 214 -37.95 -2.08 -2.86
CA TYR A 214 -39.11 -1.27 -3.19
C TYR A 214 -39.40 -1.38 -4.69
N LYS A 215 -40.63 -1.70 -5.05
CA LYS A 215 -41.10 -1.81 -6.44
C LYS A 215 -42.62 -1.61 -6.53
N PRO A 216 -43.13 -1.13 -7.67
CA PRO A 216 -44.55 -1.20 -7.96
C PRO A 216 -45.07 -2.65 -8.02
N ASP A 217 -46.35 -2.86 -7.69
CA ASP A 217 -46.99 -4.19 -7.62
C ASP A 217 -46.92 -4.97 -8.94
N TYR A 218 -47.01 -4.25 -10.06
CA TYR A 218 -46.97 -4.87 -11.39
C TYR A 218 -45.60 -5.42 -11.78
N MET A 219 -44.53 -4.99 -11.10
CA MET A 219 -43.15 -5.44 -11.42
C MET A 219 -42.84 -6.78 -10.77
N LYS A 220 -42.24 -7.66 -11.58
CA LYS A 220 -41.72 -8.94 -11.11
C LYS A 220 -40.23 -8.83 -11.05
N VAL A 221 -39.65 -8.99 -9.85
CA VAL A 221 -38.20 -9.03 -9.62
C VAL A 221 -37.87 -10.26 -8.77
N PRO A 222 -36.65 -10.82 -8.90
CA PRO A 222 -36.21 -11.95 -8.09
C PRO A 222 -36.27 -11.62 -6.59
N GLN A 223 -36.62 -12.62 -5.79
CA GLN A 223 -36.57 -12.51 -4.34
C GLN A 223 -35.10 -12.39 -3.89
N PRO A 224 -34.77 -11.42 -3.04
CA PRO A 224 -33.42 -11.27 -2.51
C PRO A 224 -32.93 -12.52 -1.77
N GLN A 225 -31.66 -12.81 -1.92
CA GLN A 225 -30.95 -13.89 -1.24
C GLN A 225 -29.91 -13.30 -0.28
N PRO A 226 -29.62 -13.97 0.86
CA PRO A 226 -28.61 -13.49 1.78
C PRO A 226 -27.21 -13.68 1.22
N PHE A 227 -26.32 -12.71 1.40
CA PHE A 227 -24.90 -12.88 1.15
C PHE A 227 -24.33 -13.99 2.06
N LYS A 228 -23.43 -14.80 1.52
CA LYS A 228 -22.57 -15.68 2.33
C LYS A 228 -21.57 -14.87 3.13
N GLU A 229 -20.94 -13.89 2.49
CA GLU A 229 -19.96 -12.98 3.09
C GLU A 229 -20.15 -11.58 2.49
N GLN A 230 -20.10 -10.55 3.33
CA GLN A 230 -20.11 -9.15 2.91
C GLN A 230 -18.70 -8.68 2.64
N ALA A 231 -18.49 -7.92 1.58
CA ALA A 231 -17.22 -7.29 1.27
C ALA A 231 -17.17 -5.86 1.82
N GLN A 232 -16.03 -5.48 2.39
CA GLN A 232 -15.75 -4.09 2.70
C GLN A 232 -14.93 -3.47 1.57
N PHE A 233 -15.42 -2.36 1.04
CA PHE A 233 -14.77 -1.69 -0.08
C PHE A 233 -13.77 -0.66 0.40
N GLN A 234 -12.53 -0.82 -0.01
CA GLN A 234 -11.45 0.14 0.23
C GLN A 234 -10.58 0.25 -1.01
N LEU A 235 -10.28 1.50 -1.40
CA LEU A 235 -9.32 1.72 -2.49
C LEU A 235 -7.93 1.22 -2.09
N PRO A 236 -7.20 0.59 -3.01
CA PRO A 236 -5.78 0.34 -2.83
C PRO A 236 -5.03 1.64 -2.51
N PRO A 237 -3.90 1.59 -1.79
CA PRO A 237 -3.09 2.77 -1.57
C PRO A 237 -2.67 3.41 -2.90
N PHE A 238 -2.84 4.74 -3.00
CA PHE A 238 -2.36 5.47 -4.17
C PHE A 238 -0.83 5.56 -4.11
N PRO A 239 -0.10 5.26 -5.22
CA PRO A 239 1.35 5.21 -5.19
C PRO A 239 1.98 6.61 -5.09
N SER A 240 3.11 6.69 -4.40
CA SER A 240 3.98 7.86 -4.51
C SER A 240 4.62 7.91 -5.90
N TYR A 241 4.68 9.11 -6.50
CA TYR A 241 5.25 9.24 -7.84
C TYR A 241 6.78 9.21 -7.80
N PRO A 242 7.40 8.46 -8.71
CA PRO A 242 8.85 8.46 -8.85
C PRO A 242 9.34 9.82 -9.37
N SER A 243 10.60 10.14 -9.10
CA SER A 243 11.27 11.32 -9.67
C SER A 243 12.15 10.88 -10.83
N TYR A 244 11.91 11.43 -12.01
CA TYR A 244 12.71 11.18 -13.20
C TYR A 244 13.26 12.48 -13.76
N PRO A 245 14.39 12.45 -14.50
CA PRO A 245 14.91 13.60 -15.20
C PRO A 245 13.95 14.02 -16.32
N LEU A 246 13.90 15.33 -16.60
CA LEU A 246 13.19 15.84 -17.78
C LEU A 246 13.81 15.29 -19.05
N HIS A 247 12.95 14.97 -20.02
CA HIS A 247 13.41 14.54 -21.32
C HIS A 247 14.24 15.65 -22.00
N PRO A 248 15.37 15.33 -22.62
CA PRO A 248 16.17 16.31 -23.36
C PRO A 248 15.35 16.97 -24.48
N ASN A 249 15.74 18.20 -24.86
CA ASN A 249 15.14 18.89 -25.98
C ASN A 249 15.38 18.11 -27.29
N VAL A 250 14.37 18.08 -28.15
CA VAL A 250 14.43 17.41 -29.46
C VAL A 250 13.86 18.35 -30.55
N THR A 251 14.61 18.50 -31.61
CA THR A 251 14.20 19.25 -32.80
C THR A 251 14.06 18.29 -33.98
N VAL A 252 12.98 18.42 -34.72
CA VAL A 252 12.73 17.67 -35.98
C VAL A 252 12.75 18.61 -37.17
N GLY A 253 12.86 18.07 -38.40
CA GLY A 253 12.92 18.81 -39.64
C GLY A 253 14.32 18.85 -40.24
N ASN A 254 14.58 19.78 -41.16
CA ASN A 254 15.83 19.93 -41.89
C ASN A 254 16.47 21.32 -41.62
N GLU A 255 17.53 21.65 -42.33
CA GLU A 255 18.26 22.91 -42.15
C GLU A 255 17.39 24.15 -42.30
N TYR A 256 16.40 24.12 -43.20
CA TYR A 256 15.55 25.26 -43.56
C TYR A 256 14.22 25.30 -42.78
N ASN A 257 13.80 24.18 -42.23
CA ASN A 257 12.51 24.07 -41.59
C ASN A 257 12.61 23.16 -40.34
N ARG A 258 12.61 23.76 -39.16
CA ARG A 258 12.83 23.10 -37.90
C ARG A 258 11.68 23.32 -36.93
N TYR A 259 11.36 22.29 -36.16
CA TYR A 259 10.37 22.36 -35.12
C TYR A 259 10.90 21.70 -33.85
N ASN A 260 10.82 22.38 -32.71
CA ASN A 260 11.21 21.84 -31.42
C ASN A 260 10.06 21.00 -30.85
N VAL A 261 10.04 19.68 -31.15
CA VAL A 261 9.00 18.77 -30.68
C VAL A 261 9.07 18.53 -29.21
N ILE A 262 10.26 18.61 -28.57
CA ILE A 262 10.44 18.62 -27.15
C ILE A 262 11.29 19.85 -26.79
N ASN A 263 10.72 20.71 -25.96
CA ASN A 263 11.40 21.92 -25.51
C ASN A 263 11.09 22.20 -24.03
N ASN A 264 12.14 22.34 -23.20
CA ASN A 264 12.04 22.63 -21.77
C ASN A 264 11.05 21.72 -21.00
N GLY A 265 10.99 20.43 -21.38
CA GLY A 265 10.10 19.43 -20.77
C GLY A 265 8.67 19.43 -21.33
N VAL A 266 8.35 20.22 -22.33
CA VAL A 266 7.07 20.17 -23.07
C VAL A 266 7.26 19.36 -24.35
N LEU A 267 6.55 18.23 -24.46
CA LEU A 267 6.41 17.45 -25.70
C LEU A 267 5.16 17.95 -26.43
N GLN A 268 5.32 18.51 -27.61
CA GLN A 268 4.24 19.11 -28.37
C GLN A 268 4.18 18.54 -29.80
N VAL A 269 3.03 17.95 -30.17
CA VAL A 269 2.78 17.37 -31.50
C VAL A 269 1.55 18.06 -32.07
N ASP A 270 1.78 19.27 -32.62
CA ASP A 270 0.75 20.11 -33.21
C ASP A 270 1.23 20.79 -34.54
N ASN A 271 2.42 20.44 -35.02
CA ASN A 271 3.04 20.93 -36.24
C ASN A 271 3.26 19.77 -37.22
N TYR A 272 3.10 20.03 -38.51
CA TYR A 272 3.25 19.00 -39.57
C TYR A 272 4.64 18.32 -39.57
N LEU A 273 5.69 19.02 -39.11
CA LEU A 273 7.03 18.42 -38.94
C LEU A 273 7.11 17.41 -37.81
N ALA A 274 6.19 17.47 -36.86
CA ALA A 274 6.06 16.53 -35.79
C ALA A 274 4.88 15.56 -35.99
N ALA A 275 4.20 15.60 -37.13
CA ALA A 275 3.18 14.62 -37.46
C ALA A 275 3.80 13.22 -37.40
N ASP A 276 3.10 12.29 -36.75
CA ASP A 276 3.56 10.90 -36.55
C ASP A 276 4.92 10.77 -35.83
N TYR A 277 5.24 11.72 -34.96
CA TYR A 277 6.47 11.68 -34.17
C TYR A 277 6.55 10.42 -33.32
N GLU A 278 7.71 9.73 -33.33
CA GLU A 278 7.99 8.57 -32.49
C GLU A 278 8.92 8.95 -31.35
N LEU A 279 8.37 8.98 -30.13
CA LEU A 279 9.13 9.11 -28.90
C LEU A 279 9.67 7.73 -28.49
N LYS A 280 10.97 7.51 -28.63
CA LYS A 280 11.65 6.28 -28.17
C LYS A 280 12.06 6.42 -26.70
N LEU A 281 11.47 5.63 -25.83
CA LEU A 281 11.78 5.64 -24.40
C LEU A 281 12.93 4.67 -24.09
N ASN A 282 14.17 5.17 -24.14
CA ASN A 282 15.34 4.39 -23.71
C ASN A 282 15.37 4.21 -22.18
N SER A 283 14.86 5.18 -21.42
CA SER A 283 14.76 5.18 -19.96
C SER A 283 13.45 5.84 -19.51
N ASN A 284 13.13 5.68 -18.24
CA ASN A 284 12.04 6.44 -17.61
C ASN A 284 12.37 7.93 -17.62
N THR A 285 11.37 8.78 -17.84
CA THR A 285 11.57 10.22 -18.03
C THR A 285 10.40 11.04 -17.51
N ALA A 286 10.60 12.35 -17.40
CA ALA A 286 9.54 13.27 -17.01
C ALA A 286 9.29 14.32 -18.08
N PHE A 287 8.05 14.84 -18.11
CA PHE A 287 7.61 15.98 -18.90
C PHE A 287 6.84 16.96 -17.99
N LYS A 288 6.83 18.23 -18.35
CA LYS A 288 5.90 19.21 -17.80
C LYS A 288 4.51 19.05 -18.45
N GLU A 289 4.51 18.86 -19.75
CA GLU A 289 3.27 18.68 -20.52
C GLU A 289 3.53 17.75 -21.70
N ILE A 290 2.56 16.89 -22.00
CA ILE A 290 2.43 16.21 -23.28
C ILE A 290 1.20 16.80 -23.95
N LYS A 291 1.42 17.54 -25.05
CA LYS A 291 0.38 18.27 -25.76
C LYS A 291 0.22 17.76 -27.18
N MET A 292 -1.02 17.41 -27.51
CA MET A 292 -1.41 16.93 -28.83
C MET A 292 -2.37 17.90 -29.51
N GLY A 293 -2.23 18.06 -30.80
CA GLY A 293 -3.13 18.90 -31.63
C GLY A 293 -3.18 18.45 -33.05
N SER A 294 -3.99 19.13 -33.85
CA SER A 294 -4.04 18.99 -35.32
C SER A 294 -4.31 17.58 -35.85
N ASN A 295 -4.93 16.72 -35.06
CA ASN A 295 -5.24 15.32 -35.37
C ASN A 295 -4.00 14.48 -35.73
N TYR A 296 -2.82 14.86 -35.20
CA TYR A 296 -1.58 14.11 -35.37
C TYR A 296 -1.45 12.96 -34.40
N THR A 297 -0.55 12.03 -34.71
CA THR A 297 -0.27 10.85 -33.88
C THR A 297 1.09 10.97 -33.17
N LEU A 298 1.13 10.76 -31.91
CA LEU A 298 2.33 10.50 -31.11
C LEU A 298 2.48 9.00 -30.91
N TYR A 299 3.54 8.42 -31.45
CA TYR A 299 3.92 7.06 -31.14
C TYR A 299 4.85 7.08 -29.91
N ILE A 300 4.50 6.36 -28.85
CA ILE A 300 5.39 6.15 -27.69
C ILE A 300 5.94 4.73 -27.79
N ASN A 301 7.21 4.61 -28.12
CA ASN A 301 7.88 3.32 -28.25
C ASN A 301 8.59 2.96 -26.94
N VAL A 302 8.04 2.01 -26.22
CA VAL A 302 8.57 1.50 -24.94
C VAL A 302 9.60 0.38 -25.11
N GLY A 303 9.83 -0.09 -26.37
CA GLY A 303 10.70 -1.24 -26.62
C GLY A 303 10.13 -2.54 -26.07
N SER A 304 11.02 -3.38 -25.54
CA SER A 304 10.65 -4.69 -24.95
C SER A 304 10.55 -4.69 -23.41
N THR A 305 10.80 -3.56 -22.78
CA THR A 305 10.79 -3.44 -21.30
C THR A 305 9.79 -2.39 -20.85
N ASP A 306 9.24 -2.58 -19.68
CA ASP A 306 8.30 -1.64 -19.08
C ASP A 306 8.95 -0.27 -18.87
N LYS A 307 8.20 0.79 -19.19
CA LYS A 307 8.64 2.18 -19.05
C LYS A 307 7.65 3.00 -18.25
N ALA A 308 8.15 4.09 -17.69
CA ALA A 308 7.33 5.05 -16.96
C ALA A 308 7.61 6.48 -17.39
N ILE A 309 6.54 7.27 -17.46
CA ILE A 309 6.57 8.71 -17.67
C ILE A 309 5.92 9.39 -16.47
N VAL A 310 6.56 10.44 -15.94
CA VAL A 310 5.92 11.40 -15.04
C VAL A 310 5.61 12.65 -15.81
N VAL A 311 4.37 13.14 -15.77
CA VAL A 311 3.95 14.35 -16.48
C VAL A 311 3.07 15.21 -15.58
N ASP A 312 3.23 16.54 -15.66
CA ASP A 312 2.35 17.43 -14.89
C ASP A 312 0.96 17.53 -15.55
N HIS A 313 0.90 17.67 -16.88
CA HIS A 313 -0.34 17.76 -17.66
C HIS A 313 -0.32 16.84 -18.88
N LEU A 314 -1.32 15.97 -19.00
CA LEU A 314 -1.57 15.15 -20.19
C LEU A 314 -2.71 15.78 -20.99
N ASN A 315 -2.37 16.52 -22.05
CA ASN A 315 -3.29 17.36 -22.81
C ASN A 315 -3.45 16.85 -24.26
N VAL A 316 -4.49 16.06 -24.52
CA VAL A 316 -4.77 15.44 -25.81
C VAL A 316 -6.01 16.08 -26.41
N GLN A 317 -5.89 17.34 -26.85
CA GLN A 317 -7.04 18.13 -27.34
C GLN A 317 -7.56 17.66 -28.69
N ASN A 318 -6.68 17.29 -29.62
CA ASN A 318 -7.05 16.78 -30.92
C ASN A 318 -5.86 16.00 -31.48
N GLY A 319 -5.80 14.72 -31.22
CA GLY A 319 -4.70 13.87 -31.65
C GLY A 319 -4.74 12.49 -31.00
N HIS A 320 -3.79 11.67 -31.35
CA HIS A 320 -3.77 10.26 -30.96
C HIS A 320 -2.45 9.89 -30.31
N ILE A 321 -2.49 9.14 -29.21
CA ILE A 321 -1.30 8.53 -28.60
C ILE A 321 -1.40 7.02 -28.82
N ILE A 322 -0.39 6.43 -29.45
CA ILE A 322 -0.32 4.99 -29.77
C ILE A 322 0.96 4.40 -29.19
N LEU A 323 0.84 3.28 -28.47
CA LEU A 323 1.97 2.57 -27.92
C LEU A 323 2.61 1.62 -28.95
N LYS A 324 3.94 1.69 -29.07
CA LYS A 324 4.77 0.74 -29.82
C LYS A 324 5.65 -0.10 -28.89
N GLY A 325 6.18 -1.21 -29.40
CA GLY A 325 6.98 -2.17 -28.63
C GLY A 325 6.10 -3.22 -27.91
N THR A 326 6.66 -3.98 -27.00
CA THR A 326 5.97 -5.06 -26.23
C THR A 326 5.89 -4.80 -24.75
N GLY A 327 6.69 -3.87 -24.22
CA GLY A 327 6.65 -3.44 -22.82
C GLY A 327 5.37 -2.67 -22.47
N LYS A 328 5.14 -2.46 -21.18
CA LYS A 328 4.04 -1.65 -20.64
C LYS A 328 4.48 -0.19 -20.48
N LEU A 329 3.53 0.73 -20.58
CA LEU A 329 3.70 2.12 -20.21
C LEU A 329 2.90 2.48 -18.99
N THR A 330 3.56 3.05 -17.99
CA THR A 330 2.89 3.68 -16.84
C THR A 330 3.05 5.19 -16.95
N ILE A 331 1.94 5.93 -16.97
CA ILE A 331 1.92 7.39 -16.97
C ILE A 331 1.45 7.89 -15.61
N TYR A 332 2.31 8.63 -14.92
CA TYR A 332 1.99 9.31 -13.67
C TYR A 332 1.66 10.78 -13.96
N VAL A 333 0.39 11.16 -13.89
CA VAL A 333 -0.11 12.52 -14.15
C VAL A 333 -0.30 13.24 -12.83
N LYS A 334 0.38 14.39 -12.64
CA LYS A 334 0.32 15.11 -11.36
C LYS A 334 -0.92 16.00 -11.23
N ASN A 335 -1.34 16.64 -12.33
CA ASN A 335 -2.35 17.69 -12.24
C ASN A 335 -3.63 17.36 -13.02
N GLU A 336 -3.53 17.06 -14.31
CA GLU A 336 -4.71 17.01 -15.17
C GLU A 336 -4.55 16.06 -16.37
N ILE A 337 -5.65 15.38 -16.71
CA ILE A 337 -5.85 14.70 -17.99
C ILE A 337 -6.95 15.46 -18.71
N SER A 338 -6.62 16.06 -19.85
CA SER A 338 -7.55 16.81 -20.70
C SER A 338 -7.63 16.15 -22.07
N MET A 339 -8.85 15.82 -22.49
CA MET A 339 -9.13 15.19 -23.78
C MET A 339 -10.03 16.11 -24.62
N GLY A 340 -9.74 16.22 -25.91
CA GLY A 340 -10.52 17.02 -26.86
C GLY A 340 -11.16 16.18 -27.96
N SER A 341 -11.83 16.82 -28.89
CA SER A 341 -12.65 16.18 -29.93
C SER A 341 -11.96 15.04 -30.64
N GLY A 342 -12.52 13.83 -30.53
CA GLY A 342 -12.07 12.64 -31.25
C GLY A 342 -10.73 12.08 -30.84
N SER A 343 -10.06 12.68 -29.84
CA SER A 343 -8.76 12.26 -29.39
C SER A 343 -8.77 10.86 -28.76
N THR A 344 -7.67 10.14 -28.91
CA THR A 344 -7.58 8.78 -28.40
C THR A 344 -6.23 8.50 -27.74
N VAL A 345 -6.25 7.64 -26.72
CA VAL A 345 -5.04 7.12 -26.09
C VAL A 345 -5.06 5.59 -26.17
N ASN A 346 -4.08 5.02 -26.84
CA ASN A 346 -3.87 3.58 -27.04
C ASN A 346 -5.09 2.86 -27.67
N ASN A 347 -5.83 3.56 -28.52
CA ASN A 347 -7.06 3.03 -29.15
C ASN A 347 -6.79 1.72 -29.92
N ASP A 348 -7.73 0.76 -29.80
CA ASP A 348 -7.69 -0.56 -30.44
C ASP A 348 -6.44 -1.40 -30.12
N SER A 349 -5.79 -1.14 -29.00
CA SER A 349 -4.60 -1.84 -28.53
C SER A 349 -4.87 -2.63 -27.23
N ASP A 350 -3.90 -3.41 -26.78
CA ASP A 350 -4.02 -4.17 -25.55
C ASP A 350 -4.11 -3.24 -24.33
N ILE A 351 -5.25 -3.31 -23.62
CA ILE A 351 -5.52 -2.51 -22.41
C ILE A 351 -4.52 -2.76 -21.28
N LYS A 352 -3.90 -3.94 -21.23
CA LYS A 352 -2.93 -4.32 -20.19
C LYS A 352 -1.60 -3.58 -20.32
N ARG A 353 -1.38 -2.90 -21.45
CA ARG A 353 -0.12 -2.24 -21.75
C ARG A 353 -0.05 -0.80 -21.28
N LEU A 354 -1.19 -0.18 -20.92
CA LEU A 354 -1.25 1.21 -20.47
C LEU A 354 -1.85 1.31 -19.08
N ASN A 355 -1.08 1.86 -18.14
CA ASN A 355 -1.55 2.24 -16.82
C ASN A 355 -1.40 3.74 -16.62
N ILE A 356 -2.46 4.39 -16.17
CA ILE A 356 -2.47 5.83 -15.90
C ILE A 356 -2.81 6.04 -14.43
N TYR A 357 -1.98 6.81 -13.73
CA TYR A 357 -2.26 7.30 -12.39
C TYR A 357 -2.49 8.81 -12.46
N LEU A 358 -3.59 9.29 -11.89
CA LEU A 358 -3.89 10.72 -11.76
C LEU A 358 -3.90 11.09 -10.28
N ALA A 359 -2.93 11.88 -9.84
CA ALA A 359 -2.86 12.35 -8.47
C ALA A 359 -3.97 13.37 -8.16
N LYS A 360 -4.28 13.51 -6.89
CA LYS A 360 -5.19 14.54 -6.40
C LYS A 360 -4.66 15.93 -6.75
N SER A 361 -5.45 16.69 -7.48
CA SER A 361 -5.12 18.06 -7.88
C SER A 361 -6.26 19.03 -7.56
N THR A 362 -5.91 20.26 -7.27
CA THR A 362 -6.86 21.37 -7.16
C THR A 362 -7.28 21.89 -8.54
N ALA A 363 -6.50 21.62 -9.58
CA ALA A 363 -6.74 22.11 -10.95
C ALA A 363 -7.80 21.28 -11.70
N SER A 364 -7.92 19.98 -11.40
CA SER A 364 -8.92 19.12 -12.05
C SER A 364 -9.53 18.16 -11.03
N SER A 365 -10.83 18.28 -10.84
CA SER A 365 -11.61 17.37 -10.01
C SER A 365 -12.29 16.27 -10.83
N SER A 366 -12.12 16.24 -12.17
CA SER A 366 -12.79 15.26 -13.02
C SER A 366 -11.97 14.87 -14.24
N VAL A 367 -12.12 13.62 -14.70
CA VAL A 367 -11.69 13.11 -16.00
C VAL A 367 -12.92 12.99 -16.89
N LYS A 368 -12.93 13.74 -18.00
CA LYS A 368 -14.08 13.79 -18.91
C LYS A 368 -13.72 13.18 -20.28
N LEU A 369 -14.57 12.25 -20.72
CA LEU A 369 -14.52 11.64 -22.04
C LEU A 369 -15.85 11.90 -22.76
N GLY A 370 -15.83 12.78 -23.76
CA GLY A 370 -17.02 13.15 -24.53
C GLY A 370 -16.84 12.91 -26.03
N GLY A 371 -17.92 13.07 -26.79
CA GLY A 371 -17.86 12.85 -28.23
C GLY A 371 -17.32 11.47 -28.59
N ASN A 372 -16.24 11.40 -29.36
CA ASN A 372 -15.57 10.14 -29.77
C ASN A 372 -14.25 9.90 -29.02
N GLN A 373 -14.03 10.54 -27.91
CA GLN A 373 -12.81 10.37 -27.11
C GLN A 373 -12.73 8.95 -26.55
N LYS A 374 -11.53 8.36 -26.57
CA LYS A 374 -11.34 6.98 -26.10
C LYS A 374 -10.01 6.79 -25.40
N ILE A 375 -10.03 6.03 -24.31
CA ILE A 375 -8.83 5.53 -23.62
C ILE A 375 -8.91 4.02 -23.54
N PHE A 376 -7.84 3.33 -23.97
CA PHE A 376 -7.65 1.87 -23.85
C PHE A 376 -6.48 1.60 -22.91
N GLY A 377 -6.80 1.28 -21.66
CA GLY A 377 -5.83 1.11 -20.60
C GLY A 377 -6.51 1.08 -19.24
N SER A 378 -5.76 1.23 -18.16
CA SER A 378 -6.30 1.29 -16.83
C SER A 378 -6.01 2.65 -16.19
N LEU A 379 -6.98 3.21 -15.47
CA LEU A 379 -6.89 4.51 -14.80
C LEU A 379 -7.09 4.34 -13.30
N TYR A 380 -6.16 4.86 -12.50
CA TYR A 380 -6.37 5.09 -11.09
C TYR A 380 -6.32 6.60 -10.80
N ALA A 381 -7.47 7.19 -10.56
CA ALA A 381 -7.60 8.58 -10.15
C ALA A 381 -7.71 8.66 -8.62
N GLU A 382 -6.78 9.36 -7.96
CA GLU A 382 -6.75 9.43 -6.49
C GLU A 382 -8.03 10.04 -5.91
N ASN A 383 -8.58 11.09 -6.56
CA ASN A 383 -9.76 11.80 -6.07
C ASN A 383 -10.56 12.50 -7.19
N ALA A 384 -10.50 12.04 -8.44
CA ALA A 384 -11.22 12.69 -9.52
C ALA A 384 -12.54 11.99 -9.84
N ASP A 385 -13.58 12.76 -10.11
CA ASP A 385 -14.82 12.26 -10.70
C ASP A 385 -14.58 11.79 -12.13
N ILE A 386 -15.36 10.82 -12.60
CA ILE A 386 -15.26 10.29 -13.96
C ILE A 386 -16.56 10.59 -14.70
N GLU A 387 -16.45 11.22 -15.85
CA GLU A 387 -17.61 11.55 -16.69
C GLU A 387 -17.39 11.03 -18.11
N MET A 388 -18.28 10.19 -18.60
CA MET A 388 -18.30 9.71 -19.99
C MET A 388 -19.61 10.07 -20.62
N ASN A 389 -19.58 10.75 -21.77
CA ASN A 389 -20.80 11.14 -22.48
C ASN A 389 -20.65 11.01 -24.01
N GLY A 390 -21.74 11.24 -24.72
CA GLY A 390 -21.77 11.13 -26.17
C GLY A 390 -21.46 9.71 -26.66
N SER A 391 -20.42 9.54 -27.46
CA SER A 391 -19.88 8.23 -27.89
C SER A 391 -18.51 7.95 -27.25
N GLY A 392 -18.14 8.72 -26.23
CA GLY A 392 -16.90 8.55 -25.48
C GLY A 392 -16.82 7.18 -24.81
N GLY A 393 -15.62 6.69 -24.60
CA GLY A 393 -15.49 5.34 -24.04
C GLY A 393 -14.17 5.09 -23.35
N PHE A 394 -14.23 4.10 -22.47
CA PHE A 394 -13.09 3.58 -21.74
C PHE A 394 -13.08 2.07 -21.86
N GLN A 395 -11.95 1.50 -22.22
CA GLN A 395 -11.74 0.05 -22.18
C GLN A 395 -10.57 -0.27 -21.25
N GLY A 396 -10.85 -1.07 -20.21
CA GLY A 396 -9.92 -1.41 -19.17
C GLY A 396 -10.48 -1.09 -17.78
N HIS A 397 -9.63 -0.92 -16.77
CA HIS A 397 -10.06 -0.81 -15.39
C HIS A 397 -10.02 0.63 -14.90
N ILE A 398 -11.03 1.03 -14.11
CA ILE A 398 -11.12 2.37 -13.53
C ILE A 398 -11.18 2.23 -12.02
N PHE A 399 -10.24 2.89 -11.33
CA PHE A 399 -10.22 3.06 -9.88
C PHE A 399 -10.33 4.56 -9.60
N THR A 400 -11.24 4.95 -8.73
CA THR A 400 -11.33 6.36 -8.33
C THR A 400 -11.77 6.57 -6.90
N GLY A 401 -11.13 7.53 -6.24
CA GLY A 401 -11.56 8.09 -4.96
C GLY A 401 -12.54 9.25 -5.09
N GLY A 402 -12.96 9.61 -6.31
CA GLY A 402 -13.95 10.64 -6.60
C GLY A 402 -15.32 10.34 -6.02
N LYS A 403 -16.19 11.35 -6.05
CA LYS A 403 -17.55 11.25 -5.50
C LYS A 403 -18.58 10.80 -6.52
N ASN A 404 -18.30 11.00 -7.81
CA ASN A 404 -19.24 10.71 -8.88
C ASN A 404 -18.54 9.96 -10.02
N VAL A 405 -19.23 8.95 -10.56
CA VAL A 405 -18.90 8.32 -11.83
C VAL A 405 -20.18 8.32 -12.66
N THR A 406 -20.16 9.00 -13.80
CA THR A 406 -21.35 9.18 -14.64
C THR A 406 -21.06 8.71 -16.07
N ILE A 407 -21.92 7.84 -16.57
CA ILE A 407 -21.89 7.34 -17.95
C ILE A 407 -23.24 7.68 -18.59
N THR A 408 -23.23 8.54 -19.63
CA THR A 408 -24.46 9.05 -20.25
C THR A 408 -24.43 8.99 -21.76
N GLY A 409 -25.57 9.21 -22.39
CA GLY A 409 -25.67 9.22 -23.85
C GLY A 409 -25.44 7.83 -24.45
N GLY A 410 -24.58 7.70 -25.43
CA GLY A 410 -24.13 6.42 -26.00
C GLY A 410 -22.77 5.98 -25.52
N ALA A 411 -22.27 6.54 -24.41
CA ALA A 411 -20.96 6.25 -23.87
C ALA A 411 -20.83 4.80 -23.39
N ARG A 412 -19.63 4.24 -23.50
CA ARG A 412 -19.39 2.81 -23.28
C ARG A 412 -18.15 2.57 -22.43
N ALA A 413 -18.33 1.76 -21.37
CA ALA A 413 -17.22 1.21 -20.59
C ALA A 413 -17.23 -0.32 -20.73
N TYR A 414 -16.21 -0.87 -21.39
CA TYR A 414 -16.14 -2.31 -21.71
C TYR A 414 -14.91 -2.98 -21.11
N SER A 415 -15.07 -4.29 -20.82
CA SER A 415 -14.04 -5.12 -20.18
C SER A 415 -13.50 -4.49 -18.90
N THR A 416 -14.41 -3.93 -18.09
CA THR A 416 -14.06 -2.94 -17.08
C THR A 416 -14.43 -3.43 -15.68
N LEU A 417 -13.45 -3.36 -14.78
CA LEU A 417 -13.75 -3.23 -13.36
C LEU A 417 -13.78 -1.73 -13.03
N ILE A 418 -14.93 -1.21 -12.64
CA ILE A 418 -15.03 0.13 -12.09
C ILE A 418 -15.10 0.01 -10.57
N TYR A 419 -14.01 0.38 -9.91
CA TYR A 419 -13.87 0.33 -8.47
C TYR A 419 -13.86 1.74 -7.88
N ALA A 420 -15.03 2.20 -7.47
CA ALA A 420 -15.31 3.57 -7.03
C ALA A 420 -16.10 3.58 -5.71
N PRO A 421 -15.54 3.04 -4.61
CA PRO A 421 -16.28 2.76 -3.38
C PRO A 421 -16.83 4.01 -2.68
N ASN A 422 -16.32 5.19 -3.02
CA ASN A 422 -16.75 6.46 -2.46
C ASN A 422 -17.81 7.17 -3.33
N SER A 423 -18.08 6.64 -4.54
CA SER A 423 -18.83 7.35 -5.57
C SER A 423 -20.29 6.94 -5.63
N THR A 424 -21.15 7.89 -5.96
CA THR A 424 -22.42 7.61 -6.62
C THR A 424 -22.12 7.28 -8.09
N PHE A 425 -22.49 6.07 -8.49
CA PHE A 425 -22.28 5.59 -9.86
C PHE A 425 -23.59 5.69 -10.64
N GLN A 426 -23.56 6.40 -11.76
CA GLN A 426 -24.75 6.66 -12.58
C GLN A 426 -24.55 6.16 -14.01
N VAL A 427 -25.49 5.38 -14.51
CA VAL A 427 -25.61 5.02 -15.93
C VAL A 427 -26.96 5.54 -16.43
N LEU A 428 -26.92 6.54 -17.30
CA LEU A 428 -28.10 7.28 -17.69
C LEU A 428 -28.29 7.27 -19.22
N GLY A 429 -29.53 7.38 -19.66
CA GLY A 429 -29.86 7.40 -21.08
C GLY A 429 -29.50 6.09 -21.77
N GLY A 430 -28.65 6.13 -22.83
CA GLY A 430 -28.18 4.96 -23.56
C GLY A 430 -26.79 4.46 -23.12
N GLY A 431 -26.33 4.88 -21.96
CA GLY A 431 -25.04 4.46 -21.41
C GLY A 431 -24.93 2.95 -21.19
N THR A 432 -23.79 2.37 -21.46
CA THR A 432 -23.57 0.93 -21.34
C THR A 432 -22.29 0.61 -20.56
N VAL A 433 -22.38 -0.27 -19.57
CA VAL A 433 -21.23 -0.85 -18.86
C VAL A 433 -21.20 -2.35 -19.10
N LYS A 434 -20.05 -2.88 -19.52
CA LYS A 434 -19.78 -4.31 -19.56
C LYS A 434 -18.64 -4.65 -18.61
N GLY A 435 -18.93 -5.44 -17.57
CA GLY A 435 -17.96 -5.80 -16.56
C GLY A 435 -18.56 -5.84 -15.16
N MET A 436 -17.86 -5.25 -14.20
CA MET A 436 -18.24 -5.19 -12.79
C MET A 436 -18.12 -3.76 -12.27
N VAL A 437 -19.09 -3.37 -11.45
CA VAL A 437 -19.14 -2.06 -10.77
C VAL A 437 -19.15 -2.25 -9.26
N VAL A 438 -18.22 -1.61 -8.57
CA VAL A 438 -18.23 -1.45 -7.11
C VAL A 438 -18.33 0.03 -6.80
N SER A 439 -19.34 0.43 -6.05
CA SER A 439 -19.60 1.84 -5.75
C SER A 439 -20.25 2.02 -4.38
N LYS A 440 -20.32 3.26 -3.91
CA LYS A 440 -21.11 3.60 -2.72
C LYS A 440 -22.60 3.40 -2.98
N SER A 441 -23.09 3.94 -4.07
CA SER A 441 -24.48 3.79 -4.54
C SER A 441 -24.51 3.68 -6.05
N PHE A 442 -25.59 3.11 -6.59
CA PHE A 442 -25.77 2.92 -8.03
C PHE A 442 -27.14 3.46 -8.47
N GLU A 443 -27.14 4.14 -9.63
CA GLU A 443 -28.34 4.61 -10.29
C GLU A 443 -28.30 4.26 -11.78
N GLY A 444 -29.27 3.48 -12.25
CA GLY A 444 -29.49 3.19 -13.65
C GLY A 444 -30.82 3.79 -14.12
N ALA A 445 -30.81 4.65 -15.14
CA ALA A 445 -32.04 5.29 -15.61
C ALA A 445 -32.09 5.42 -17.13
N GLY A 446 -33.31 5.50 -17.66
CA GLY A 446 -33.53 5.57 -19.11
C GLY A 446 -33.29 4.24 -19.80
N GLY A 447 -32.50 4.21 -20.87
CA GLY A 447 -32.08 3.00 -21.58
C GLY A 447 -30.71 2.47 -21.14
N ALA A 448 -30.36 2.67 -19.88
CA ALA A 448 -29.06 2.25 -19.34
C ALA A 448 -28.91 0.72 -19.28
N ASP A 449 -27.78 0.21 -19.75
CA ASP A 449 -27.45 -1.23 -19.69
C ASP A 449 -26.22 -1.47 -18.82
N VAL A 450 -26.34 -2.42 -17.87
CA VAL A 450 -25.19 -3.00 -17.17
C VAL A 450 -25.16 -4.51 -17.43
N ILE A 451 -24.09 -4.97 -18.02
CA ILE A 451 -23.92 -6.35 -18.46
C ILE A 451 -22.72 -6.93 -17.71
N TYR A 452 -22.98 -7.95 -16.90
CA TYR A 452 -21.91 -8.66 -16.24
C TYR A 452 -20.97 -9.32 -17.26
N GLU A 453 -19.69 -9.10 -17.05
CA GLU A 453 -18.62 -9.79 -17.76
C GLU A 453 -17.55 -10.19 -16.74
N SER A 454 -17.16 -11.46 -16.75
CA SER A 454 -16.15 -11.94 -15.81
C SER A 454 -14.80 -11.27 -16.08
N ILE A 455 -14.16 -10.80 -15.02
CA ILE A 455 -12.87 -10.11 -15.09
C ILE A 455 -11.82 -10.99 -14.42
N ASN A 456 -10.69 -11.18 -15.10
CA ASN A 456 -9.53 -11.78 -14.48
C ASN A 456 -8.86 -10.75 -13.55
N LEU A 457 -9.04 -10.89 -12.26
CA LEU A 457 -8.49 -9.96 -11.27
C LEU A 457 -6.96 -9.89 -11.26
N ASN A 458 -6.27 -10.91 -11.79
CA ASN A 458 -4.82 -10.88 -11.94
C ASN A 458 -4.35 -9.89 -13.03
N ASP A 459 -5.26 -9.51 -13.92
CA ASP A 459 -4.99 -8.54 -15.00
C ASP A 459 -5.26 -7.09 -14.55
N VAL A 460 -5.83 -6.89 -13.36
CA VAL A 460 -6.13 -5.56 -12.80
C VAL A 460 -4.84 -4.96 -12.21
N PRO A 461 -4.26 -3.91 -12.82
CA PRO A 461 -2.92 -3.45 -12.45
C PRO A 461 -2.85 -2.76 -11.09
N PHE A 462 -3.99 -2.31 -10.57
CA PHE A 462 -4.08 -1.58 -9.31
C PHE A 462 -4.54 -2.45 -8.15
N ALA A 463 -4.98 -3.67 -8.45
CA ALA A 463 -5.30 -4.63 -7.40
C ALA A 463 -3.99 -5.06 -6.73
N PRO A 464 -3.91 -5.07 -5.40
CA PRO A 464 -2.79 -5.69 -4.71
C PRO A 464 -2.67 -7.13 -5.22
N GLY A 465 -1.50 -7.52 -5.64
CA GLY A 465 -1.25 -8.88 -6.13
C GLY A 465 -1.76 -9.89 -5.12
N GLY A 466 -2.67 -10.74 -5.56
CA GLY A 466 -3.43 -11.63 -4.71
C GLY A 466 -2.64 -12.81 -4.15
N SER A 467 -1.57 -12.57 -3.41
CA SER A 467 -0.96 -13.62 -2.60
C SER A 467 -1.72 -13.75 -1.29
N THR A 468 -2.32 -14.90 -1.05
CA THR A 468 -2.80 -15.32 0.28
C THR A 468 -1.63 -15.63 1.21
N GLU A 469 -0.40 -15.64 0.69
CA GLU A 469 0.81 -15.87 1.44
C GLU A 469 1.21 -14.63 2.23
N ILE A 470 1.70 -14.87 3.44
CA ILE A 470 2.23 -13.81 4.28
C ILE A 470 3.53 -13.34 3.64
N PRO A 471 3.70 -12.03 3.32
CA PRO A 471 4.92 -11.55 2.67
C PRO A 471 6.14 -11.82 3.57
N ASP A 472 7.25 -12.23 2.97
CA ASP A 472 8.52 -12.40 3.69
C ASP A 472 8.96 -11.09 4.37
N GLY A 473 8.63 -9.96 3.75
CA GLY A 473 8.92 -8.60 4.24
C GLY A 473 7.86 -8.01 5.20
N LEU A 474 6.91 -8.80 5.73
CA LEU A 474 5.89 -8.31 6.66
C LEU A 474 6.51 -7.55 7.83
N ILE A 475 7.63 -8.04 8.36
CA ILE A 475 8.38 -7.42 9.44
C ILE A 475 9.83 -7.24 9.03
N THR A 476 10.31 -6.02 9.18
CA THR A 476 11.73 -5.68 9.05
C THR A 476 12.24 -5.11 10.37
N SER A 477 13.49 -5.33 10.72
CA SER A 477 14.03 -4.83 11.99
C SER A 477 15.46 -4.33 11.87
N ASP A 478 15.77 -3.28 12.64
CA ASP A 478 17.11 -2.74 12.79
C ASP A 478 17.94 -3.63 13.73
N PRO A 479 19.28 -3.53 13.73
CA PRO A 479 20.13 -4.16 14.74
C PRO A 479 19.77 -3.70 16.17
N VAL A 480 20.06 -4.57 17.15
CA VAL A 480 19.95 -4.19 18.57
C VAL A 480 21.03 -3.15 18.91
N ARG A 481 20.68 -2.17 19.73
CA ARG A 481 21.57 -1.13 20.23
C ARG A 481 21.55 -1.06 21.74
N GLU A 482 22.71 -0.90 22.36
CA GLU A 482 22.82 -0.58 23.79
C GLU A 482 22.59 0.91 24.01
N LYS A 483 21.91 1.26 25.10
CA LYS A 483 21.62 2.62 25.48
C LYS A 483 22.39 3.03 26.72
#